data_ce48a832e1d144236a5f3b17a93a16a6
#
_entry.id   ce48a832e1d144236a5f3b17a93a16a6
#
_cell.length_a   1.000
_cell.length_b   1.000
_cell.length_c   1.000
_cell.angle_alpha   90.00
_cell.angle_beta   90.00
_cell.angle_gamma   90.00
#
_symmetry.space_group_name_H-M   'P 1'
#
loop_
_entity.id
_entity.type
_entity.pdbx_description
1 polymer ?
#
loop_
_entity_poly.entity_id
_entity_poly.type
_entity_poly.pdbx_seq_one_letter_code
_entity_poly.pdbx_strand_id
1 'polypeptide(L)'
;GQEAEETTAESDNAESCSLLEEGGSRFAYESLDAQEQIWYGEIEQALGEMTDTVKLSTEPIEQGLDEQDIDRIFQCVLIDHPEIFYTTGYTYTKYSRGDRTVGIDFAGTYSLPGEEAVRKAEEIRERASEWLSEIPPDASEYDKVKAVYEKIIFSTDYDLNASDNQNIASVFLG
;
A
#
# COMPACT_ATOMS: atom_id res chain seq x y z
N GLY A 1 41.90 38.45 10.47
CA GLY A 1 40.92 38.14 9.50
C GLY A 1 41.04 36.69 9.08
N GLN A 2 40.13 35.84 9.52
CA GLN A 2 39.90 34.53 8.95
C GLN A 2 38.41 34.47 8.60
N GLU A 3 38.11 34.46 7.28
CA GLU A 3 36.81 34.19 6.74
C GLU A 3 36.55 32.72 6.90
N ALA A 4 35.43 32.39 7.56
CA ALA A 4 34.90 31.06 7.61
C ALA A 4 33.98 30.90 6.38
N GLU A 5 34.33 29.99 5.46
CA GLU A 5 33.44 29.54 4.38
C GLU A 5 32.31 28.68 4.97
N GLU A 6 31.11 29.20 4.85
CA GLU A 6 29.89 28.51 5.19
C GLU A 6 29.51 27.57 4.02
N THR A 7 29.85 26.29 4.17
CA THR A 7 29.43 25.26 3.22
C THR A 7 27.97 24.95 3.49
N THR A 8 27.06 25.48 2.67
CA THR A 8 25.69 25.07 2.57
C THR A 8 25.64 23.63 2.06
N ALA A 9 25.32 22.70 2.96
CA ALA A 9 24.92 21.35 2.57
C ALA A 9 23.55 21.46 1.86
N GLU A 10 23.55 21.23 0.55
CA GLU A 10 22.34 20.94 -0.20
C GLU A 10 21.73 19.66 0.39
N SER A 11 20.57 19.83 1.03
CA SER A 11 19.70 18.74 1.41
C SER A 11 19.21 18.11 0.10
N ASP A 12 19.74 16.93 -0.26
CA ASP A 12 19.12 16.07 -1.24
C ASP A 12 17.71 15.72 -0.73
N ASN A 13 16.73 16.45 -1.25
CA ASN A 13 15.34 16.14 -1.12
C ASN A 13 15.09 14.97 -2.07
N ALA A 14 15.37 13.74 -1.60
CA ALA A 14 14.89 12.54 -2.25
C ALA A 14 13.36 12.61 -2.16
N GLU A 15 12.71 13.00 -3.25
CA GLU A 15 11.28 12.88 -3.40
C GLU A 15 10.94 11.40 -3.14
N SER A 16 10.33 11.14 -2.00
CA SER A 16 9.77 9.83 -1.64
C SER A 16 8.71 9.52 -2.70
N CYS A 17 9.05 8.62 -3.62
CA CYS A 17 8.15 8.21 -4.69
C CYS A 17 7.15 7.23 -4.08
N SER A 18 5.95 7.72 -3.77
CA SER A 18 4.85 6.84 -3.36
C SER A 18 4.41 5.96 -4.52
N LEU A 19 4.24 4.67 -4.25
CA LEU A 19 3.72 3.67 -5.21
C LEU A 19 2.19 3.65 -5.26
N LEU A 20 1.51 4.44 -4.41
CA LEU A 20 0.06 4.49 -4.34
C LEU A 20 -0.55 5.12 -5.60
N GLU A 21 -1.64 4.54 -6.07
CA GLU A 21 -2.43 5.07 -7.17
C GLU A 21 -3.40 6.15 -6.67
N GLU A 22 -3.49 7.27 -7.38
CA GLU A 22 -4.47 8.30 -7.08
C GLU A 22 -5.86 7.93 -7.62
N GLY A 23 -6.91 8.16 -6.83
CA GLY A 23 -8.30 8.02 -7.27
C GLY A 23 -8.88 6.61 -7.20
N GLY A 24 -8.23 5.69 -6.51
CA GLY A 24 -8.77 4.36 -6.19
C GLY A 24 -10.00 4.40 -5.29
N SER A 25 -10.69 3.27 -5.18
CA SER A 25 -11.81 3.11 -4.24
C SER A 25 -11.28 3.17 -2.79
N ARG A 26 -11.98 3.89 -1.93
CA ARG A 26 -11.71 3.96 -0.48
C ARG A 26 -12.85 3.32 0.32
N PHE A 27 -13.42 2.26 -0.22
CA PHE A 27 -14.57 1.59 0.38
C PHE A 27 -14.27 1.05 1.79
N ALA A 28 -13.10 0.44 1.98
CA ALA A 28 -12.72 -0.08 3.28
C ALA A 28 -12.40 1.06 4.27
N TYR A 29 -11.71 2.12 3.84
CA TYR A 29 -11.50 3.33 4.62
C TYR A 29 -12.80 3.96 5.13
N GLU A 30 -13.82 4.06 4.28
CA GLU A 30 -15.12 4.65 4.65
C GLU A 30 -15.87 3.82 5.71
N SER A 31 -15.52 2.55 5.88
CA SER A 31 -16.08 1.67 6.91
C SER A 31 -15.45 1.83 8.30
N LEU A 32 -14.30 2.52 8.37
CA LEU A 32 -13.54 2.77 9.59
C LEU A 32 -14.08 3.99 10.36
N ASP A 33 -13.94 3.99 11.67
CA ASP A 33 -14.21 5.18 12.47
C ASP A 33 -13.08 6.23 12.35
N ALA A 34 -13.30 7.42 12.89
CA ALA A 34 -12.37 8.55 12.74
C ALA A 34 -10.98 8.26 13.33
N GLN A 35 -10.88 7.47 14.39
CA GLN A 35 -9.59 7.13 15.01
C GLN A 35 -8.85 6.08 14.22
N GLU A 36 -9.55 5.09 13.70
CA GLU A 36 -9.00 4.08 12.82
C GLU A 36 -8.54 4.68 11.49
N GLN A 37 -9.26 5.69 10.97
CA GLN A 37 -8.87 6.41 9.75
C GLN A 37 -7.55 7.16 9.91
N ILE A 38 -7.17 7.61 11.10
CA ILE A 38 -5.86 8.20 11.36
C ILE A 38 -4.76 7.15 11.13
N TRP A 39 -4.86 6.00 11.78
CA TRP A 39 -3.89 4.92 11.60
C TRP A 39 -3.90 4.34 10.18
N TYR A 40 -5.08 4.28 9.55
CA TYR A 40 -5.17 3.87 8.14
C TYR A 40 -4.28 4.75 7.26
N GLY A 41 -4.39 6.08 7.36
CA GLY A 41 -3.57 6.99 6.55
C GLY A 41 -2.07 6.87 6.82
N GLU A 42 -1.67 6.65 8.07
CA GLU A 42 -0.27 6.46 8.45
C GLU A 42 0.30 5.12 7.92
N ILE A 43 -0.49 4.04 7.99
CA ILE A 43 -0.13 2.73 7.47
C ILE A 43 -0.13 2.74 5.93
N GLU A 44 -1.15 3.34 5.29
CA GLU A 44 -1.23 3.54 3.84
C GLU A 44 0.04 4.23 3.32
N GLN A 45 0.42 5.34 3.92
CA GLN A 45 1.62 6.07 3.53
C GLN A 45 2.89 5.23 3.75
N ALA A 46 3.03 4.60 4.91
CA ALA A 46 4.20 3.79 5.24
C ALA A 46 4.40 2.64 4.23
N LEU A 47 3.33 1.96 3.85
CA LEU A 47 3.37 0.87 2.88
C LEU A 47 3.63 1.39 1.46
N GLY A 48 3.00 2.51 1.06
CA GLY A 48 3.19 3.11 -0.26
C GLY A 48 4.61 3.65 -0.49
N GLU A 49 5.25 4.15 0.55
CA GLU A 49 6.63 4.64 0.53
C GLU A 49 7.66 3.56 0.91
N MET A 50 7.21 2.35 1.24
CA MET A 50 8.03 1.24 1.75
C MET A 50 8.94 1.68 2.92
N THR A 51 8.39 2.48 3.83
CA THR A 51 9.11 3.00 4.99
C THR A 51 9.48 1.87 5.95
N ASP A 52 10.69 1.89 6.50
CA ASP A 52 11.17 0.85 7.42
C ASP A 52 10.32 0.77 8.70
N THR A 53 10.02 1.93 9.30
CA THR A 53 9.23 1.99 10.53
C THR A 53 8.53 3.35 10.62
N VAL A 54 7.26 3.36 10.99
CA VAL A 54 6.49 4.56 11.30
C VAL A 54 5.94 4.50 12.72
N LYS A 55 6.04 5.61 13.43
CA LYS A 55 5.42 5.76 14.74
C LYS A 55 3.97 6.17 14.54
N LEU A 56 3.03 5.31 14.95
CA LEU A 56 1.62 5.61 14.88
C LEU A 56 1.23 6.71 15.88
N SER A 57 0.29 7.57 15.48
CA SER A 57 -0.27 8.63 16.32
C SER A 57 -0.82 8.08 17.63
N THR A 58 -0.61 8.82 18.71
CA THR A 58 -1.05 8.42 20.05
C THR A 58 -2.51 8.78 20.36
N GLU A 59 -3.11 9.65 19.57
CA GLU A 59 -4.52 10.06 19.75
C GLU A 59 -5.47 8.85 19.66
N PRO A 60 -5.37 7.94 18.67
CA PRO A 60 -6.18 6.73 18.64
C PRO A 60 -5.98 5.83 19.88
N ILE A 61 -4.76 5.74 20.41
CA ILE A 61 -4.47 4.97 21.62
C ILE A 61 -5.22 5.58 22.83
N GLU A 62 -5.27 6.91 22.94
CA GLU A 62 -5.98 7.63 24.00
C GLU A 62 -7.50 7.44 23.90
N GLN A 63 -8.00 7.13 22.70
CA GLN A 63 -9.41 6.82 22.44
C GLN A 63 -9.75 5.34 22.55
N GLY A 64 -8.76 4.49 22.82
CA GLY A 64 -8.97 3.07 23.13
C GLY A 64 -8.50 2.08 22.08
N LEU A 65 -7.89 2.53 20.95
CA LEU A 65 -7.26 1.64 20.01
C LEU A 65 -5.99 1.03 20.59
N ASP A 66 -5.71 -0.19 20.23
CA ASP A 66 -4.51 -0.89 20.62
C ASP A 66 -3.93 -1.74 19.45
N GLU A 67 -2.93 -2.56 19.73
CA GLU A 67 -2.29 -3.41 18.73
C GLU A 67 -3.23 -4.41 18.06
N GLN A 68 -4.40 -4.71 18.63
CA GLN A 68 -5.37 -5.65 18.04
C GLN A 68 -6.15 -5.02 16.88
N ASP A 69 -6.23 -3.68 16.85
CA ASP A 69 -6.90 -2.95 15.77
C ASP A 69 -6.05 -2.84 14.52
N ILE A 70 -4.71 -2.99 14.63
CA ILE A 70 -3.77 -2.84 13.52
C ILE A 70 -4.09 -3.82 12.38
N ASP A 71 -4.38 -5.09 12.70
CA ASP A 71 -4.63 -6.11 11.66
C ASP A 71 -5.83 -5.73 10.79
N ARG A 72 -6.92 -5.31 11.41
CA ARG A 72 -8.12 -4.88 10.67
C ARG A 72 -7.84 -3.67 9.79
N ILE A 73 -7.14 -2.68 10.32
CA ILE A 73 -6.80 -1.45 9.58
C ILE A 73 -5.84 -1.78 8.42
N PHE A 74 -4.82 -2.61 8.67
CA PHE A 74 -3.90 -3.09 7.63
C PHE A 74 -4.63 -3.81 6.50
N GLN A 75 -5.58 -4.71 6.82
CA GLN A 75 -6.40 -5.37 5.81
C GLN A 75 -7.25 -4.37 5.01
N CYS A 76 -7.81 -3.34 5.66
CA CYS A 76 -8.54 -2.29 4.97
C CYS A 76 -7.65 -1.52 3.98
N VAL A 77 -6.40 -1.24 4.34
CA VAL A 77 -5.43 -0.62 3.41
C VAL A 77 -5.21 -1.52 2.19
N LEU A 78 -4.96 -2.82 2.38
CA LEU A 78 -4.72 -3.74 1.26
C LEU A 78 -5.97 -3.96 0.38
N ILE A 79 -7.18 -3.84 0.92
CA ILE A 79 -8.43 -3.92 0.14
C ILE A 79 -8.57 -2.71 -0.79
N ASP A 80 -8.29 -1.51 -0.29
CA ASP A 80 -8.40 -0.29 -1.08
C ASP A 80 -7.21 -0.07 -2.03
N HIS A 81 -6.04 -0.69 -1.72
CA HIS A 81 -4.77 -0.50 -2.43
C HIS A 81 -4.19 -1.83 -2.94
N PRO A 82 -4.81 -2.48 -3.95
CA PRO A 82 -4.28 -3.72 -4.53
C PRO A 82 -2.89 -3.55 -5.16
N GLU A 83 -2.49 -2.31 -5.48
CA GLU A 83 -1.15 -1.95 -5.95
C GLU A 83 -0.05 -2.18 -4.92
N ILE A 84 -0.39 -2.34 -3.63
CA ILE A 84 0.55 -2.74 -2.56
C ILE A 84 0.79 -4.27 -2.58
N PHE A 85 0.96 -4.88 -3.74
CA PHE A 85 1.16 -6.32 -3.94
C PHE A 85 2.47 -6.85 -3.37
N TYR A 86 3.44 -5.99 -3.13
CA TYR A 86 4.79 -6.29 -2.65
C TYR A 86 4.90 -6.47 -1.13
N THR A 87 3.82 -6.24 -0.39
CA THR A 87 3.78 -6.44 1.07
C THR A 87 3.39 -7.88 1.41
N THR A 88 4.06 -8.47 2.39
CA THR A 88 3.77 -9.82 2.91
C THR A 88 3.16 -9.81 4.30
N GLY A 89 3.13 -8.66 4.96
CA GLY A 89 2.61 -8.49 6.29
C GLY A 89 3.19 -7.28 6.98
N TYR A 90 3.17 -7.30 8.30
CA TYR A 90 3.72 -6.23 9.13
C TYR A 90 4.25 -6.77 10.45
N THR A 91 5.04 -5.95 11.13
CA THR A 91 5.40 -6.11 12.53
C THR A 91 5.08 -4.83 13.30
N TYR A 92 4.98 -4.91 14.61
CA TYR A 92 4.82 -3.72 15.45
C TYR A 92 5.66 -3.82 16.72
N THR A 93 6.00 -2.67 17.28
CA THR A 93 6.61 -2.55 18.61
C THR A 93 5.68 -1.74 19.50
N LYS A 94 5.22 -2.36 20.58
CA LYS A 94 4.34 -1.72 21.57
C LYS A 94 5.15 -1.17 22.73
N TYR A 95 4.89 0.06 23.08
CA TYR A 95 5.46 0.72 24.25
C TYR A 95 4.37 0.87 25.32
N SER A 96 4.65 0.39 26.54
CA SER A 96 3.71 0.42 27.67
C SER A 96 4.31 1.09 28.89
N ARG A 97 3.45 1.75 29.67
CA ARG A 97 3.80 2.25 31.00
C ARG A 97 2.79 1.68 31.99
N GLY A 98 3.21 0.67 32.76
CA GLY A 98 2.29 -0.19 33.52
C GLY A 98 1.38 -0.94 32.55
N ASP A 99 0.10 -0.95 32.82
CA ASP A 99 -0.92 -1.62 31.98
C ASP A 99 -1.43 -0.78 30.81
N ARG A 100 -0.89 0.44 30.64
CA ARG A 100 -1.33 1.37 29.60
C ARG A 100 -0.36 1.38 28.42
N THR A 101 -0.88 1.19 27.22
CA THR A 101 -0.15 1.45 25.96
C THR A 101 0.10 2.95 25.82
N VAL A 102 1.32 3.35 25.52
CA VAL A 102 1.74 4.76 25.35
C VAL A 102 2.31 5.05 23.96
N GLY A 103 2.49 4.04 23.13
CA GLY A 103 2.97 4.20 21.76
C GLY A 103 3.02 2.87 21.03
N ILE A 104 2.93 2.92 19.71
CA ILE A 104 3.10 1.78 18.82
C ILE A 104 3.90 2.25 17.62
N ASP A 105 4.94 1.51 17.27
CA ASP A 105 5.65 1.62 16.00
C ASP A 105 5.19 0.50 15.08
N PHE A 106 4.87 0.85 13.84
CA PHE A 106 4.46 -0.09 12.78
C PHE A 106 5.59 -0.22 11.76
N ALA A 107 5.80 -1.42 11.24
CA ALA A 107 6.75 -1.69 10.16
C ALA A 107 6.16 -2.69 9.17
N GLY A 108 6.03 -2.30 7.89
CA GLY A 108 5.66 -3.20 6.81
C GLY A 108 6.75 -4.25 6.56
N THR A 109 6.36 -5.44 6.12
CA THR A 109 7.29 -6.46 5.62
C THR A 109 7.09 -6.65 4.12
N TYR A 110 8.17 -6.65 3.37
CA TYR A 110 8.13 -6.57 1.92
C TYR A 110 8.80 -7.78 1.28
N SER A 111 8.23 -8.28 0.19
CA SER A 111 8.76 -9.41 -0.60
C SER A 111 9.79 -8.99 -1.64
N LEU A 112 9.81 -7.69 -1.97
CA LEU A 112 10.64 -7.13 -3.04
C LEU A 112 11.41 -5.91 -2.55
N PRO A 113 12.63 -5.65 -3.07
CA PRO A 113 13.28 -4.35 -2.93
C PRO A 113 12.45 -3.24 -3.61
N GLY A 114 12.55 -2.00 -3.10
CA GLY A 114 11.77 -0.87 -3.60
C GLY A 114 11.90 -0.63 -5.10
N GLU A 115 13.11 -0.69 -5.66
CA GLU A 115 13.33 -0.53 -7.10
C GLU A 115 12.64 -1.62 -7.94
N GLU A 116 12.59 -2.85 -7.44
CA GLU A 116 11.90 -3.95 -8.12
C GLU A 116 10.38 -3.81 -8.00
N ALA A 117 9.86 -3.34 -6.86
CA ALA A 117 8.45 -3.06 -6.68
C ALA A 117 7.97 -1.96 -7.65
N VAL A 118 8.74 -0.88 -7.81
CA VAL A 118 8.46 0.20 -8.79
C VAL A 118 8.41 -0.36 -10.20
N ARG A 119 9.43 -1.11 -10.62
CA ARG A 119 9.49 -1.69 -11.97
C ARG A 119 8.30 -2.61 -12.26
N LYS A 120 7.96 -3.50 -11.33
CA LYS A 120 6.79 -4.39 -11.48
C LYS A 120 5.47 -3.62 -11.49
N ALA A 121 5.34 -2.57 -10.70
CA ALA A 121 4.16 -1.71 -10.72
C ALA A 121 3.97 -1.03 -12.08
N GLU A 122 5.05 -0.57 -12.71
CA GLU A 122 5.01 0.01 -14.06
C GLU A 122 4.59 -1.04 -15.10
N GLU A 123 5.17 -2.24 -15.06
CA GLU A 123 4.79 -3.36 -15.95
C GLU A 123 3.29 -3.73 -15.79
N ILE A 124 2.78 -3.76 -14.57
CA ILE A 124 1.35 -4.02 -14.30
C ILE A 124 0.48 -2.91 -14.90
N ARG A 125 0.84 -1.63 -14.71
CA ARG A 125 0.09 -0.49 -15.27
C ARG A 125 0.05 -0.53 -16.79
N GLU A 126 1.17 -0.82 -17.44
CA GLU A 126 1.24 -0.97 -18.89
C GLU A 126 0.30 -2.08 -19.37
N ARG A 127 0.36 -3.27 -18.76
CA ARG A 127 -0.52 -4.39 -19.10
C ARG A 127 -2.00 -4.07 -18.86
N ALA A 128 -2.33 -3.46 -17.73
CA ALA A 128 -3.69 -3.04 -17.43
C ALA A 128 -4.20 -2.02 -18.45
N SER A 129 -3.36 -1.06 -18.84
CA SER A 129 -3.69 -0.06 -19.86
C SER A 129 -3.92 -0.70 -21.22
N GLU A 130 -3.11 -1.67 -21.62
CA GLU A 130 -3.32 -2.45 -22.86
C GLU A 130 -4.68 -3.15 -22.83
N TRP A 131 -5.01 -3.86 -21.75
CA TRP A 131 -6.29 -4.54 -21.61
C TRP A 131 -7.48 -3.59 -21.68
N LEU A 132 -7.38 -2.44 -20.99
CA LEU A 132 -8.44 -1.44 -21.00
C LEU A 132 -8.60 -0.78 -22.39
N SER A 133 -7.54 -0.66 -23.17
CA SER A 133 -7.60 -0.10 -24.52
C SER A 133 -8.37 -0.98 -25.53
N GLU A 134 -8.53 -2.26 -25.24
CA GLU A 134 -9.32 -3.20 -26.04
C GLU A 134 -10.84 -3.02 -25.81
N ILE A 135 -11.23 -2.31 -24.75
CA ILE A 135 -12.64 -2.09 -24.41
C ILE A 135 -13.14 -0.82 -25.15
N PRO A 136 -14.23 -0.90 -25.93
CA PRO A 136 -14.79 0.26 -26.59
C PRO A 136 -15.12 1.39 -25.59
N PRO A 137 -14.78 2.66 -25.89
CA PRO A 137 -15.00 3.77 -24.96
C PRO A 137 -16.48 4.02 -24.64
N ASP A 138 -17.36 3.63 -25.54
CA ASP A 138 -18.83 3.73 -25.45
C ASP A 138 -19.49 2.46 -24.86
N ALA A 139 -18.70 1.47 -24.44
CA ALA A 139 -19.22 0.26 -23.80
C ALA A 139 -19.98 0.60 -22.51
N SER A 140 -21.08 -0.14 -22.24
CA SER A 140 -21.78 -0.02 -20.97
C SER A 140 -20.91 -0.44 -19.79
N GLU A 141 -21.22 0.03 -18.57
CA GLU A 141 -20.51 -0.39 -17.35
C GLU A 141 -20.51 -1.91 -17.18
N TYR A 142 -21.62 -2.56 -17.52
CA TYR A 142 -21.72 -4.01 -17.50
C TYR A 142 -20.75 -4.67 -18.50
N ASP A 143 -20.69 -4.15 -19.73
CA ASP A 143 -19.80 -4.72 -20.76
C ASP A 143 -18.33 -4.50 -20.42
N LYS A 144 -17.98 -3.37 -19.81
CA LYS A 144 -16.63 -3.10 -19.30
C LYS A 144 -16.22 -4.11 -18.22
N VAL A 145 -17.07 -4.28 -17.20
CA VAL A 145 -16.82 -5.25 -16.12
C VAL A 145 -16.71 -6.67 -16.68
N LYS A 146 -17.62 -7.05 -17.60
CA LYS A 146 -17.60 -8.36 -18.26
C LYS A 146 -16.32 -8.57 -19.05
N ALA A 147 -15.87 -7.59 -19.84
CA ALA A 147 -14.64 -7.69 -20.63
C ALA A 147 -13.40 -7.89 -19.75
N VAL A 148 -13.28 -7.14 -18.64
CA VAL A 148 -12.19 -7.32 -17.68
C VAL A 148 -12.25 -8.70 -17.03
N TYR A 149 -13.42 -9.14 -16.60
CA TYR A 149 -13.61 -10.46 -16.00
C TYR A 149 -13.23 -11.59 -16.93
N GLU A 150 -13.70 -11.55 -18.19
CA GLU A 150 -13.35 -12.54 -19.22
C GLU A 150 -11.84 -12.52 -19.52
N LYS A 151 -11.22 -11.34 -19.58
CA LYS A 151 -9.77 -11.22 -19.80
C LYS A 151 -8.98 -11.89 -18.67
N ILE A 152 -9.35 -11.67 -17.41
CA ILE A 152 -8.72 -12.33 -16.26
C ILE A 152 -8.86 -13.85 -16.36
N ILE A 153 -10.07 -14.39 -16.61
CA ILE A 153 -10.30 -15.82 -16.69
C ILE A 153 -9.51 -16.49 -17.82
N PHE A 154 -9.44 -15.85 -18.99
CA PHE A 154 -8.80 -16.46 -20.17
C PHE A 154 -7.29 -16.25 -20.23
N SER A 155 -6.74 -15.32 -19.45
CA SER A 155 -5.31 -15.03 -19.43
C SER A 155 -4.57 -15.53 -18.19
N THR A 156 -5.29 -16.05 -17.19
CA THR A 156 -4.70 -16.60 -15.96
C THR A 156 -4.90 -18.11 -15.87
N ASP A 157 -3.79 -18.84 -15.70
CA ASP A 157 -3.83 -20.25 -15.31
C ASP A 157 -3.67 -20.37 -13.79
N TYR A 158 -4.52 -21.20 -13.16
CA TYR A 158 -4.45 -21.40 -11.73
C TYR A 158 -3.34 -22.41 -11.39
N ASP A 159 -2.19 -21.93 -10.92
CA ASP A 159 -1.09 -22.76 -10.44
C ASP A 159 -1.06 -22.83 -8.91
N LEU A 160 -1.40 -23.99 -8.36
CA LEU A 160 -1.36 -24.27 -6.92
C LEU A 160 0.05 -24.17 -6.28
N ASN A 161 1.10 -24.22 -7.11
CA ASN A 161 2.49 -24.20 -6.64
C ASN A 161 3.13 -22.82 -6.80
N ALA A 162 2.44 -21.86 -7.38
CA ALA A 162 2.94 -20.50 -7.50
C ALA A 162 3.09 -19.85 -6.12
N SER A 163 4.23 -19.21 -5.87
CA SER A 163 4.52 -18.54 -4.60
C SER A 163 3.66 -17.32 -4.35
N ASP A 164 3.14 -16.70 -5.43
CA ASP A 164 2.40 -15.43 -5.43
C ASP A 164 1.07 -15.55 -6.18
N ASN A 165 0.26 -16.54 -5.85
CA ASN A 165 -0.96 -16.88 -6.60
C ASN A 165 -2.21 -16.05 -6.23
N GLN A 166 -2.10 -15.04 -5.37
CA GLN A 166 -3.26 -14.30 -4.85
C GLN A 166 -3.08 -12.77 -4.85
N ASN A 167 -2.25 -12.24 -5.70
CA ASN A 167 -2.07 -10.81 -5.82
C ASN A 167 -2.15 -10.32 -7.27
N ILE A 168 -2.23 -9.00 -7.45
CA ILE A 168 -2.34 -8.37 -8.75
C ILE A 168 -1.15 -8.70 -9.67
N ALA A 169 0.05 -8.88 -9.14
CA ALA A 169 1.23 -9.22 -9.92
C ALA A 169 1.11 -10.60 -10.58
N SER A 170 0.49 -11.57 -9.90
CA SER A 170 0.27 -12.91 -10.48
C SER A 170 -0.75 -12.89 -11.63
N VAL A 171 -1.69 -11.95 -11.63
CA VAL A 171 -2.68 -11.78 -12.71
C VAL A 171 -2.05 -11.19 -13.97
N PHE A 172 -1.18 -10.20 -13.81
CA PHE A 172 -0.63 -9.44 -14.94
C PHE A 172 0.74 -9.92 -15.41
N LEU A 173 1.55 -10.54 -14.55
CA LEU A 173 2.94 -10.90 -14.83
C LEU A 173 3.22 -12.42 -14.74
N GLY A 174 2.22 -13.22 -14.32
CA GLY A 174 2.29 -14.68 -14.16
C GLY A 174 2.34 -15.48 -15.45
#